data_f72a5eaf735d64613e8f936a7c789ebd
#
_entry.id   f72a5eaf735d64613e8f936a7c789ebd
#
_cell.length_a   1.000
_cell.length_b   1.000
_cell.length_c   1.000
_cell.angle_alpha   90.00
_cell.angle_beta   90.00
_cell.angle_gamma   90.00
#
_symmetry.space_group_name_H-M   'P 1'
#
loop_
_entity.id
_entity.type
_entity.pdbx_description
1 polymer ?
#
loop_
_entity_poly.entity_id
_entity_poly.type
_entity_poly.pdbx_seq_one_letter_code
_entity_poly.pdbx_strand_id
1 'polypeptide(L)'
;MSSRPGSGVHGYRADVAFDGERELPDGVLVLVDGELIVGVEPGSAAAPADCPVTHLRGSTLLPGLIDAHVHLCGDSGDRALDQLPSLSDTDRDEIIHRALSAHVQSGVTAVRDLGDVDWAVADHRDTAPGQPHVVASGPPITIAGGHCANMGGEASGRDGLIRAVQQRAERGVDIVKIMASGGLMTVGTDVMASQFTLEELRLVVDQAHRQGLPITAHAHPVPAVRQAVEAGVDGIEHCTCFTAAGFHIPPQLAERIAASGIFVCPTLGRDPGVPVPPRIQAFLERMGLTWELRRPQIRAMYDAGVALIAGVDSGINPAKRHGVLPEAVIELVDTGASVSAALGGATSRAADACGLAGRTGRLRAGLAADLLIVDGNPFTDITALRTPVTVVARGVQAVSQA
;
A
#
# COMPACT_ATOMS: atom_id res chain seq x y z
N MET A 1 -31.28 6.26 -22.24
CA MET A 1 -30.65 5.05 -22.81
C MET A 1 -29.22 5.44 -23.14
N SER A 2 -28.31 5.21 -22.21
CA SER A 2 -26.87 5.46 -22.42
C SER A 2 -26.31 4.25 -23.16
N SER A 3 -25.77 4.48 -24.34
CA SER A 3 -25.06 3.48 -25.15
C SER A 3 -23.86 2.97 -24.34
N ARG A 4 -23.83 1.67 -23.97
CA ARG A 4 -22.62 1.01 -23.51
C ARG A 4 -21.54 1.23 -24.57
N PRO A 5 -20.28 1.63 -24.19
CA PRO A 5 -19.19 1.66 -25.15
C PRO A 5 -19.03 0.25 -25.73
N GLY A 6 -18.76 0.17 -27.04
CA GLY A 6 -18.71 -1.07 -27.78
C GLY A 6 -17.75 -2.07 -27.16
N SER A 7 -18.21 -3.31 -26.99
CA SER A 7 -17.41 -4.48 -26.62
C SER A 7 -16.44 -4.79 -27.77
N GLY A 8 -15.22 -4.31 -27.67
CA GLY A 8 -14.19 -4.60 -28.63
C GLY A 8 -12.82 -4.68 -27.95
N VAL A 9 -12.04 -5.72 -28.33
CA VAL A 9 -10.67 -5.86 -27.84
C VAL A 9 -9.82 -4.68 -28.28
N HIS A 10 -9.07 -4.07 -27.33
CA HIS A 10 -8.07 -3.03 -27.58
C HIS A 10 -6.69 -3.51 -27.18
N GLY A 11 -5.67 -3.26 -28.02
CA GLY A 11 -4.28 -3.65 -27.76
C GLY A 11 -3.42 -2.48 -27.28
N TYR A 12 -2.58 -2.73 -26.28
CA TYR A 12 -1.50 -1.85 -25.86
C TYR A 12 -0.16 -2.54 -26.18
N ARG A 13 0.65 -1.92 -27.05
CA ARG A 13 1.95 -2.47 -27.45
C ARG A 13 3.06 -1.57 -26.94
N ALA A 14 3.97 -2.13 -26.13
CA ALA A 14 5.13 -1.43 -25.61
C ALA A 14 6.42 -2.16 -26.01
N ASP A 15 7.51 -1.42 -26.19
CA ASP A 15 8.84 -1.94 -26.51
C ASP A 15 9.55 -2.55 -25.31
N VAL A 16 9.17 -2.10 -24.09
CA VAL A 16 9.62 -2.63 -22.79
C VAL A 16 8.41 -2.78 -21.88
N ALA A 17 8.40 -3.81 -21.06
CA ALA A 17 7.37 -3.98 -20.04
C ALA A 17 7.91 -4.65 -18.77
N PHE A 18 7.10 -4.60 -17.73
CA PHE A 18 7.24 -5.38 -16.49
C PHE A 18 5.94 -6.14 -16.26
N ASP A 19 6.01 -7.47 -16.12
CA ASP A 19 4.80 -8.28 -15.97
C ASP A 19 4.24 -8.36 -14.54
N GLY A 20 4.91 -7.71 -13.60
CA GLY A 20 4.66 -7.79 -12.16
C GLY A 20 5.73 -8.60 -11.41
N GLU A 21 6.53 -9.40 -12.13
CA GLU A 21 7.55 -10.27 -11.54
C GLU A 21 8.93 -10.08 -12.21
N ARG A 22 8.95 -9.83 -13.53
CA ARG A 22 10.17 -9.69 -14.33
C ARG A 22 10.03 -8.64 -15.43
N GLU A 23 11.16 -8.11 -15.83
CA GLU A 23 11.28 -7.29 -17.04
C GLU A 23 11.02 -8.13 -18.31
N LEU A 24 10.33 -7.52 -19.28
CA LEU A 24 10.11 -8.03 -20.63
C LEU A 24 10.80 -7.08 -21.61
N PRO A 25 12.12 -7.28 -21.88
CA PRO A 25 12.91 -6.34 -22.69
C PRO A 25 12.55 -6.37 -24.17
N ASP A 26 11.95 -7.48 -24.67
CA ASP A 26 11.51 -7.65 -26.06
C ASP A 26 10.08 -7.12 -26.29
N GLY A 27 9.54 -6.42 -25.27
CA GLY A 27 8.22 -5.81 -25.32
C GLY A 27 7.05 -6.78 -25.13
N VAL A 28 5.85 -6.20 -25.16
CA VAL A 28 4.59 -6.92 -24.93
C VAL A 28 3.47 -6.34 -25.78
N LEU A 29 2.50 -7.16 -26.14
CA LEU A 29 1.18 -6.76 -26.59
C LEU A 29 0.15 -7.24 -25.55
N VAL A 30 -0.45 -6.30 -24.81
CA VAL A 30 -1.54 -6.57 -23.87
C VAL A 30 -2.87 -6.31 -24.56
N LEU A 31 -3.75 -7.30 -24.57
CA LEU A 31 -5.10 -7.22 -25.12
C LEU A 31 -6.11 -7.06 -23.99
N VAL A 32 -6.96 -6.04 -24.08
CA VAL A 32 -7.96 -5.67 -23.09
C VAL A 32 -9.34 -5.73 -23.72
N ASP A 33 -10.31 -6.35 -23.03
CA ASP A 33 -11.74 -6.32 -23.35
C ASP A 33 -12.54 -5.95 -22.12
N GLY A 34 -13.23 -4.82 -22.17
CA GLY A 34 -13.90 -4.26 -21.02
C GLY A 34 -12.94 -4.05 -19.85
N GLU A 35 -13.23 -4.62 -18.69
CA GLU A 35 -12.43 -4.47 -17.47
C GLU A 35 -11.27 -5.48 -17.37
N LEU A 36 -11.09 -6.39 -18.33
CA LEU A 36 -10.16 -7.51 -18.18
C LEU A 36 -9.04 -7.51 -19.21
N ILE A 37 -7.88 -7.99 -18.80
CA ILE A 37 -6.82 -8.45 -19.71
C ILE A 37 -7.28 -9.79 -20.31
N VAL A 38 -7.40 -9.87 -21.62
CA VAL A 38 -7.82 -11.08 -22.34
C VAL A 38 -6.64 -11.80 -23.04
N GLY A 39 -5.50 -11.14 -23.19
CA GLY A 39 -4.28 -11.71 -23.75
C GLY A 39 -3.04 -10.92 -23.37
N VAL A 40 -1.92 -11.64 -23.25
CA VAL A 40 -0.58 -11.05 -23.06
C VAL A 40 0.36 -11.80 -23.97
N GLU A 41 0.78 -11.14 -25.04
CA GLU A 41 1.52 -11.73 -26.14
C GLU A 41 2.90 -11.08 -26.28
N PRO A 42 3.88 -11.73 -26.88
CA PRO A 42 5.15 -11.10 -27.22
C PRO A 42 4.96 -9.78 -27.98
N GLY A 43 5.82 -8.80 -27.77
CA GLY A 43 5.76 -7.50 -28.46
C GLY A 43 5.72 -7.59 -30.00
N SER A 44 6.31 -8.63 -30.58
CA SER A 44 6.32 -8.91 -32.03
C SER A 44 5.05 -9.62 -32.55
N ALA A 45 4.15 -10.09 -31.65
CA ALA A 45 2.96 -10.81 -32.07
C ALA A 45 2.01 -9.94 -32.91
N ALA A 46 1.34 -10.55 -33.90
CA ALA A 46 0.29 -9.86 -34.63
C ALA A 46 -0.93 -9.65 -33.73
N ALA A 47 -1.49 -8.44 -33.75
CA ALA A 47 -2.76 -8.20 -33.08
C ALA A 47 -3.89 -8.96 -33.79
N PRO A 48 -4.97 -9.33 -33.10
CA PRO A 48 -6.18 -9.85 -33.74
C PRO A 48 -6.70 -8.93 -34.83
N ALA A 49 -7.35 -9.52 -35.86
CA ALA A 49 -7.98 -8.73 -36.91
C ALA A 49 -8.98 -7.74 -36.27
N ASP A 50 -9.01 -6.53 -36.81
CA ASP A 50 -9.90 -5.42 -36.36
C ASP A 50 -9.67 -4.95 -34.88
N CYS A 51 -8.58 -5.39 -34.23
CA CYS A 51 -8.19 -4.90 -32.92
C CYS A 51 -7.41 -3.58 -33.05
N PRO A 52 -7.93 -2.44 -32.58
CA PRO A 52 -7.14 -1.21 -32.53
C PRO A 52 -5.99 -1.38 -31.53
N VAL A 53 -4.79 -0.89 -31.91
CA VAL A 53 -3.58 -1.00 -31.08
C VAL A 53 -3.00 0.38 -30.83
N THR A 54 -2.86 0.71 -29.53
CA THR A 54 -2.08 1.87 -29.10
C THR A 54 -0.61 1.47 -29.00
N HIS A 55 0.25 2.13 -29.79
CA HIS A 55 1.69 1.92 -29.78
C HIS A 55 2.38 2.87 -28.80
N LEU A 56 3.03 2.34 -27.79
CA LEU A 56 3.66 3.04 -26.66
C LEU A 56 5.18 3.11 -26.89
N ARG A 57 5.61 3.89 -27.90
CA ARG A 57 7.02 4.01 -28.24
C ARG A 57 7.76 4.86 -27.22
N GLY A 58 8.94 4.37 -26.78
CA GLY A 58 9.76 5.06 -25.79
C GLY A 58 9.21 4.97 -24.35
N SER A 59 8.07 4.31 -24.17
CA SER A 59 7.43 4.13 -22.86
C SER A 59 7.54 2.69 -22.39
N THR A 60 7.41 2.48 -21.09
CA THR A 60 7.33 1.17 -20.45
C THR A 60 5.92 0.90 -19.94
N LEU A 61 5.40 -0.31 -20.20
CA LEU A 61 4.12 -0.78 -19.72
C LEU A 61 4.31 -1.67 -18.49
N LEU A 62 3.59 -1.35 -17.39
CA LEU A 62 3.60 -2.08 -16.13
C LEU A 62 2.16 -2.39 -15.69
N PRO A 63 1.93 -3.36 -14.77
CA PRO A 63 0.69 -3.38 -14.00
C PRO A 63 0.53 -2.05 -13.26
N GLY A 64 -0.71 -1.64 -13.03
CA GLY A 64 -0.98 -0.52 -12.15
C GLY A 64 -0.38 -0.73 -10.77
N LEU A 65 0.14 0.33 -10.15
CA LEU A 65 0.77 0.26 -8.84
C LEU A 65 -0.26 0.05 -7.74
N ILE A 66 0.18 -0.53 -6.63
CA ILE A 66 -0.62 -0.80 -5.43
C ILE A 66 0.02 -0.09 -4.24
N ASP A 67 -0.69 0.87 -3.64
CA ASP A 67 -0.28 1.47 -2.37
C ASP A 67 -0.84 0.65 -1.21
N ALA A 68 0.03 -0.15 -0.58
CA ALA A 68 -0.37 -1.11 0.45
C ALA A 68 -0.60 -0.48 1.84
N HIS A 69 -0.52 0.85 1.98
CA HIS A 69 -0.80 1.55 3.23
C HIS A 69 -1.25 2.99 2.97
N VAL A 70 -2.54 3.22 3.10
CA VAL A 70 -3.14 4.55 2.97
C VAL A 70 -4.14 4.81 4.08
N HIS A 71 -4.51 6.08 4.27
CA HIS A 71 -5.62 6.56 5.08
C HIS A 71 -6.48 7.50 4.22
N LEU A 72 -7.43 6.94 3.48
CA LEU A 72 -8.21 7.69 2.48
C LEU A 72 -9.06 8.82 3.07
N CYS A 73 -9.45 8.70 4.35
CA CYS A 73 -10.14 9.76 5.08
C CYS A 73 -9.22 10.94 5.47
N GLY A 74 -7.91 10.78 5.39
CA GLY A 74 -6.94 11.82 5.72
C GLY A 74 -6.74 12.79 4.55
N ASP A 75 -6.82 14.08 4.82
CA ASP A 75 -6.69 15.13 3.78
C ASP A 75 -5.24 15.50 3.45
N SER A 76 -4.28 14.81 4.05
CA SER A 76 -2.83 15.10 3.97
C SER A 76 -2.42 16.47 4.56
N GLY A 77 -3.27 17.11 5.34
CA GLY A 77 -2.96 18.35 6.04
C GLY A 77 -2.15 18.14 7.32
N ASP A 78 -1.73 19.24 7.97
CA ASP A 78 -0.97 19.18 9.23
C ASP A 78 -1.76 18.54 10.38
N ARG A 79 -3.09 18.53 10.30
CA ARG A 79 -4.02 17.96 11.27
C ARG A 79 -4.85 16.82 10.71
N ALA A 80 -4.40 16.18 9.65
CA ALA A 80 -5.15 15.20 8.90
C ALA A 80 -5.82 14.12 9.78
N LEU A 81 -5.08 13.57 10.75
CA LEU A 81 -5.64 12.56 11.65
C LEU A 81 -6.41 13.16 12.82
N ASP A 82 -5.98 14.31 13.35
CA ASP A 82 -6.60 14.93 14.54
C ASP A 82 -8.03 15.40 14.28
N GLN A 83 -8.33 15.83 13.06
CA GLN A 83 -9.64 16.37 12.66
C GLN A 83 -10.67 15.30 12.27
N LEU A 84 -10.26 14.04 12.02
CA LEU A 84 -11.12 12.98 11.53
C LEU A 84 -12.47 12.86 12.28
N PRO A 85 -12.51 12.86 13.62
CA PRO A 85 -13.77 12.74 14.36
C PRO A 85 -14.72 13.93 14.19
N SER A 86 -14.21 15.08 13.72
CA SER A 86 -14.99 16.32 13.55
C SER A 86 -15.50 16.54 12.15
N LEU A 87 -15.08 15.73 11.18
CA LEU A 87 -15.52 15.83 9.79
C LEU A 87 -16.94 15.30 9.63
N SER A 88 -17.77 15.99 8.86
CA SER A 88 -19.06 15.46 8.42
C SER A 88 -18.88 14.31 7.43
N ASP A 89 -19.92 13.50 7.24
CA ASP A 89 -19.90 12.41 6.24
C ASP A 89 -19.60 12.96 4.85
N THR A 90 -20.21 14.09 4.47
CA THR A 90 -19.96 14.75 3.18
C THR A 90 -18.51 15.19 3.02
N ASP A 91 -17.89 15.79 4.06
CA ASP A 91 -16.47 16.18 4.00
C ASP A 91 -15.56 14.95 3.85
N ARG A 92 -15.87 13.86 4.56
CA ARG A 92 -15.14 12.58 4.46
C ARG A 92 -15.24 12.00 3.04
N ASP A 93 -16.44 11.94 2.46
CA ASP A 93 -16.67 11.44 1.10
C ASP A 93 -15.89 12.25 0.07
N GLU A 94 -15.87 13.59 0.20
CA GLU A 94 -15.08 14.46 -0.69
C GLU A 94 -13.57 14.22 -0.54
N ILE A 95 -13.07 14.01 0.68
CA ILE A 95 -11.66 13.70 0.93
C ILE A 95 -11.30 12.36 0.29
N ILE A 96 -12.10 11.31 0.53
CA ILE A 96 -11.90 9.97 -0.04
C ILE A 96 -11.88 10.05 -1.58
N HIS A 97 -12.83 10.77 -2.17
CA HIS A 97 -12.89 10.89 -3.63
C HIS A 97 -11.65 11.59 -4.22
N ARG A 98 -11.19 12.68 -3.59
CA ARG A 98 -9.94 13.36 -3.99
C ARG A 98 -8.71 12.48 -3.80
N ALA A 99 -8.65 11.71 -2.71
CA ALA A 99 -7.58 10.77 -2.44
C ALA A 99 -7.49 9.69 -3.53
N LEU A 100 -8.62 9.05 -3.87
CA LEU A 100 -8.68 8.05 -4.94
C LEU A 100 -8.25 8.64 -6.29
N SER A 101 -8.69 9.85 -6.62
CA SER A 101 -8.28 10.55 -7.83
C SER A 101 -6.77 10.81 -7.88
N ALA A 102 -6.18 11.25 -6.77
CA ALA A 102 -4.74 11.50 -6.67
C ALA A 102 -3.92 10.20 -6.84
N HIS A 103 -4.41 9.08 -6.31
CA HIS A 103 -3.79 7.77 -6.50
C HIS A 103 -3.79 7.35 -7.97
N VAL A 104 -4.93 7.42 -8.65
CA VAL A 104 -4.99 7.09 -10.10
C VAL A 104 -4.07 7.99 -10.92
N GLN A 105 -4.05 9.29 -10.65
CA GLN A 105 -3.18 10.23 -11.37
C GLN A 105 -1.70 9.92 -11.23
N SER A 106 -1.30 9.23 -10.17
CA SER A 106 0.09 8.78 -9.94
C SER A 106 0.38 7.35 -10.40
N GLY A 107 -0.56 6.68 -11.10
CA GLY A 107 -0.39 5.31 -11.58
C GLY A 107 -0.83 4.23 -10.60
N VAL A 108 -1.45 4.59 -9.48
CA VAL A 108 -1.93 3.64 -8.47
C VAL A 108 -3.36 3.20 -8.81
N THR A 109 -3.56 1.90 -9.04
CA THR A 109 -4.85 1.30 -9.42
C THR A 109 -5.45 0.43 -8.32
N ALA A 110 -4.74 0.25 -7.20
CA ALA A 110 -5.27 -0.38 -6.01
C ALA A 110 -4.65 0.24 -4.75
N VAL A 111 -5.43 0.31 -3.68
CA VAL A 111 -5.00 0.84 -2.38
C VAL A 111 -5.48 -0.05 -1.25
N ARG A 112 -4.69 -0.13 -0.17
CA ARG A 112 -5.09 -0.77 1.09
C ARG A 112 -5.19 0.28 2.18
N ASP A 113 -6.43 0.62 2.56
CA ASP A 113 -6.72 1.50 3.68
C ASP A 113 -6.58 0.75 5.00
N LEU A 114 -5.70 1.24 5.87
CA LEU A 114 -5.38 0.61 7.15
C LEU A 114 -5.84 1.42 8.36
N GLY A 115 -6.86 2.23 8.17
CA GLY A 115 -7.51 2.93 9.26
C GLY A 115 -8.41 4.06 8.79
N ASP A 116 -9.68 3.89 9.02
CA ASP A 116 -10.71 4.90 8.80
C ASP A 116 -11.42 5.27 10.12
N VAL A 117 -12.35 6.21 10.04
CA VAL A 117 -13.27 6.59 11.13
C VAL A 117 -14.69 6.29 10.69
N ASP A 118 -15.49 5.76 11.61
CA ASP A 118 -16.91 5.45 11.38
C ASP A 118 -17.17 4.51 10.19
N TRP A 119 -16.18 3.68 9.81
CA TRP A 119 -16.26 2.73 8.70
C TRP A 119 -16.39 3.39 7.31
N ALA A 120 -16.06 4.66 7.18
CA ALA A 120 -16.31 5.46 5.98
C ALA A 120 -15.67 4.86 4.73
N VAL A 121 -14.46 4.32 4.81
CA VAL A 121 -13.80 3.65 3.67
C VAL A 121 -14.32 2.22 3.51
N ALA A 122 -14.48 1.50 4.61
CA ALA A 122 -14.96 0.11 4.56
C ALA A 122 -16.35 -0.01 3.93
N ASP A 123 -17.24 0.94 4.20
CA ASP A 123 -18.60 0.94 3.65
C ASP A 123 -18.66 1.46 2.18
N HIS A 124 -17.63 2.17 1.69
CA HIS A 124 -17.58 2.77 0.35
C HIS A 124 -16.49 2.18 -0.57
N ARG A 125 -15.99 0.96 -0.25
CA ARG A 125 -14.88 0.35 -1.03
C ARG A 125 -15.26 -0.13 -2.43
N ASP A 126 -16.56 -0.21 -2.75
CA ASP A 126 -17.04 -0.58 -4.08
C ASP A 126 -16.92 0.62 -5.05
N THR A 127 -15.73 0.79 -5.60
CA THR A 127 -15.43 1.89 -6.53
C THR A 127 -15.85 1.56 -7.96
N ALA A 128 -16.11 2.60 -8.77
CA ALA A 128 -16.43 2.44 -10.20
C ALA A 128 -15.18 2.14 -11.06
N PRO A 129 -15.30 1.50 -12.25
CA PRO A 129 -14.22 1.45 -13.23
C PRO A 129 -13.63 2.84 -13.50
N GLY A 130 -12.31 2.91 -13.64
CA GLY A 130 -11.57 4.18 -13.69
C GLY A 130 -11.07 4.67 -12.32
N GLN A 131 -11.48 4.02 -11.23
CA GLN A 131 -10.97 4.27 -9.87
C GLN A 131 -10.17 3.07 -9.35
N PRO A 132 -9.30 3.25 -8.33
CA PRO A 132 -8.56 2.15 -7.73
C PRO A 132 -9.49 1.10 -7.09
N HIS A 133 -9.03 -0.16 -7.06
CA HIS A 133 -9.57 -1.13 -6.10
C HIS A 133 -9.24 -0.68 -4.68
N VAL A 134 -10.18 -0.84 -3.75
CA VAL A 134 -9.98 -0.50 -2.34
C VAL A 134 -10.08 -1.77 -1.50
N VAL A 135 -9.05 -2.01 -0.69
CA VAL A 135 -9.01 -2.98 0.40
C VAL A 135 -9.09 -2.19 1.70
N ALA A 136 -9.97 -2.53 2.61
CA ALA A 136 -10.21 -1.72 3.81
C ALA A 136 -10.22 -2.53 5.11
N SER A 137 -9.62 -1.94 6.16
CA SER A 137 -9.59 -2.53 7.50
C SER A 137 -10.67 -2.00 8.44
N GLY A 138 -11.30 -0.87 8.11
CA GLY A 138 -12.09 -0.11 9.08
C GLY A 138 -11.24 0.50 10.21
N PRO A 139 -11.83 0.98 11.30
CA PRO A 139 -11.10 1.56 12.42
C PRO A 139 -10.08 0.58 13.00
N PRO A 140 -8.80 0.96 13.21
CA PRO A 140 -7.77 0.04 13.67
C PRO A 140 -7.96 -0.34 15.15
N ILE A 141 -7.73 -1.60 15.51
CA ILE A 141 -7.81 -2.05 16.91
C ILE A 141 -6.65 -1.42 17.70
N THR A 142 -6.98 -0.74 18.80
CA THR A 142 -6.01 -0.10 19.68
C THR A 142 -6.47 -0.19 21.15
N ILE A 143 -5.57 0.08 22.10
CA ILE A 143 -5.94 0.20 23.52
C ILE A 143 -6.64 1.53 23.79
N ALA A 144 -7.28 1.65 24.95
CA ALA A 144 -7.87 2.91 25.41
C ALA A 144 -6.82 4.04 25.42
N GLY A 145 -7.09 5.14 24.70
CA GLY A 145 -6.16 6.25 24.51
C GLY A 145 -4.88 5.89 23.74
N GLY A 146 -4.84 4.76 23.07
CA GLY A 146 -3.70 4.30 22.28
C GLY A 146 -3.53 5.01 20.95
N HIS A 147 -2.58 4.54 20.16
CA HIS A 147 -2.33 5.11 18.84
C HIS A 147 -3.58 4.97 17.94
N CYS A 148 -3.97 6.06 17.30
CA CYS A 148 -5.19 6.18 16.49
C CYS A 148 -6.51 5.88 17.24
N ALA A 149 -6.56 6.04 18.57
CA ALA A 149 -7.78 5.87 19.36
C ALA A 149 -8.95 6.75 18.88
N ASN A 150 -8.63 7.93 18.32
CA ASN A 150 -9.59 8.85 17.72
C ASN A 150 -10.31 8.30 16.47
N MET A 151 -9.89 7.16 15.92
CA MET A 151 -10.60 6.47 14.85
C MET A 151 -11.69 5.51 15.36
N GLY A 152 -11.84 5.33 16.69
CA GLY A 152 -12.96 4.58 17.30
C GLY A 152 -12.75 3.07 17.39
N GLY A 153 -11.52 2.57 17.21
CA GLY A 153 -11.20 1.13 17.28
C GLY A 153 -10.72 0.64 18.65
N GLU A 154 -11.00 1.38 19.74
CA GLU A 154 -10.53 1.02 21.09
C GLU A 154 -11.15 -0.28 21.59
N ALA A 155 -10.31 -1.18 22.08
CA ALA A 155 -10.71 -2.44 22.68
C ALA A 155 -9.77 -2.85 23.80
N SER A 156 -10.31 -3.45 24.87
CA SER A 156 -9.54 -3.91 26.01
C SER A 156 -10.11 -5.18 26.63
N GLY A 157 -9.22 -5.97 27.20
CA GLY A 157 -9.54 -7.27 27.80
C GLY A 157 -9.97 -8.31 26.75
N ARG A 158 -9.99 -9.57 27.18
CA ARG A 158 -10.25 -10.70 26.29
C ARG A 158 -11.54 -10.54 25.47
N ASP A 159 -12.66 -10.25 26.13
CA ASP A 159 -13.96 -10.17 25.47
C ASP A 159 -14.09 -8.94 24.55
N GLY A 160 -13.46 -7.82 24.94
CA GLY A 160 -13.40 -6.63 24.11
C GLY A 160 -12.64 -6.85 22.81
N LEU A 161 -11.49 -7.52 22.87
CA LEU A 161 -10.68 -7.86 21.69
C LEU A 161 -11.41 -8.85 20.77
N ILE A 162 -12.09 -9.85 21.32
CA ILE A 162 -12.90 -10.78 20.53
C ILE A 162 -14.02 -10.04 19.78
N ARG A 163 -14.78 -9.18 20.49
CA ARG A 163 -15.84 -8.37 19.89
C ARG A 163 -15.31 -7.44 18.81
N ALA A 164 -14.15 -6.84 19.02
CA ALA A 164 -13.53 -5.95 18.03
C ALA A 164 -13.23 -6.66 16.70
N VAL A 165 -12.75 -7.90 16.75
CA VAL A 165 -12.54 -8.71 15.53
C VAL A 165 -13.86 -9.13 14.90
N GLN A 166 -14.83 -9.61 15.72
CA GLN A 166 -16.16 -9.99 15.24
C GLN A 166 -16.86 -8.84 14.51
N GLN A 167 -16.81 -7.63 15.06
CA GLN A 167 -17.40 -6.44 14.43
C GLN A 167 -16.80 -6.18 13.04
N ARG A 168 -15.49 -6.37 12.87
CA ARG A 168 -14.83 -6.22 11.57
C ARG A 168 -15.27 -7.29 10.58
N ALA A 169 -15.36 -8.53 11.02
CA ALA A 169 -15.88 -9.62 10.21
C ALA A 169 -17.34 -9.40 9.78
N GLU A 170 -18.20 -8.93 10.70
CA GLU A 170 -19.61 -8.62 10.43
C GLU A 170 -19.76 -7.45 9.44
N ARG A 171 -18.84 -6.46 9.49
CA ARG A 171 -18.77 -5.36 8.51
C ARG A 171 -18.17 -5.80 7.17
N GLY A 172 -17.64 -7.02 7.09
CA GLY A 172 -17.07 -7.56 5.87
C GLY A 172 -15.80 -6.85 5.44
N VAL A 173 -14.96 -6.37 6.38
CA VAL A 173 -13.64 -5.82 6.03
C VAL A 173 -12.76 -6.87 5.36
N ASP A 174 -11.74 -6.42 4.66
CA ASP A 174 -10.83 -7.29 3.92
C ASP A 174 -9.64 -7.75 4.77
N ILE A 175 -9.29 -6.99 5.82
CA ILE A 175 -8.14 -7.20 6.69
C ILE A 175 -8.37 -6.60 8.07
N VAL A 176 -7.79 -7.19 9.11
CA VAL A 176 -7.74 -6.58 10.44
C VAL A 176 -6.47 -5.74 10.60
N LYS A 177 -6.59 -4.52 11.11
CA LYS A 177 -5.46 -3.68 11.52
C LYS A 177 -5.41 -3.57 13.04
N ILE A 178 -4.21 -3.79 13.62
CA ILE A 178 -3.95 -3.61 15.06
C ILE A 178 -2.76 -2.68 15.30
N MET A 179 -2.85 -1.82 16.31
CA MET A 179 -1.78 -0.92 16.73
C MET A 179 -0.94 -1.57 17.83
N ALA A 180 0.05 -2.39 17.44
CA ALA A 180 0.87 -3.14 18.40
C ALA A 180 1.83 -2.24 19.21
N SER A 181 2.11 -1.02 18.76
CA SER A 181 2.89 -0.02 19.50
C SER A 181 2.23 1.35 19.47
N GLY A 182 2.71 2.27 20.28
CA GLY A 182 2.44 3.69 20.11
C GLY A 182 2.99 4.21 18.78
N GLY A 183 2.61 5.42 18.38
CA GLY A 183 2.99 6.01 17.10
C GLY A 183 3.40 7.48 17.19
N LEU A 184 4.07 7.96 16.15
CA LEU A 184 4.59 9.33 16.09
C LEU A 184 3.48 10.39 15.89
N MET A 185 2.35 10.01 15.31
CA MET A 185 1.29 10.95 14.93
C MET A 185 0.21 11.14 16.03
N THR A 186 0.16 10.30 17.06
CA THR A 186 -0.83 10.42 18.15
C THR A 186 -0.20 11.01 19.41
N VAL A 187 -0.71 12.15 19.89
CA VAL A 187 -0.24 12.80 21.12
C VAL A 187 -0.51 11.89 22.32
N GLY A 188 0.47 11.78 23.22
CA GLY A 188 0.32 11.01 24.46
C GLY A 188 0.64 9.52 24.36
N THR A 189 0.93 9.00 23.15
CA THR A 189 1.40 7.61 22.99
C THR A 189 2.93 7.55 22.97
N ASP A 190 3.48 6.46 23.52
CA ASP A 190 4.92 6.18 23.49
C ASP A 190 5.25 5.24 22.32
N VAL A 191 5.91 5.79 21.28
CA VAL A 191 6.34 5.02 20.11
C VAL A 191 7.31 3.88 20.45
N MET A 192 7.98 3.94 21.61
CA MET A 192 8.91 2.93 22.10
C MET A 192 8.25 1.82 22.92
N ALA A 193 6.93 1.93 23.20
CA ALA A 193 6.19 0.98 24.00
C ALA A 193 5.26 0.10 23.16
N SER A 194 5.21 -1.20 23.50
CA SER A 194 4.15 -2.10 23.03
C SER A 194 2.82 -1.71 23.68
N GLN A 195 1.72 -1.73 22.92
CA GLN A 195 0.37 -1.42 23.43
C GLN A 195 -0.36 -2.67 23.92
N PHE A 196 -0.01 -3.84 23.44
CA PHE A 196 -0.63 -5.11 23.81
C PHE A 196 0.41 -6.08 24.34
N THR A 197 -0.02 -7.00 25.17
CA THR A 197 0.77 -8.18 25.53
C THR A 197 0.84 -9.17 24.38
N LEU A 198 1.81 -10.07 24.40
CA LEU A 198 1.90 -11.14 23.39
C LEU A 198 0.65 -12.03 23.40
N GLU A 199 0.06 -12.28 24.58
CA GLU A 199 -1.14 -13.10 24.72
C GLU A 199 -2.36 -12.41 24.06
N GLU A 200 -2.52 -11.10 24.26
CA GLU A 200 -3.58 -10.32 23.60
C GLU A 200 -3.38 -10.28 22.08
N LEU A 201 -2.15 -10.07 21.60
CA LEU A 201 -1.89 -10.12 20.15
C LEU A 201 -2.22 -11.49 19.55
N ARG A 202 -1.80 -12.58 20.19
CA ARG A 202 -2.15 -13.95 19.76
C ARG A 202 -3.66 -14.17 19.72
N LEU A 203 -4.37 -13.68 20.74
CA LEU A 203 -5.83 -13.77 20.77
C LEU A 203 -6.45 -13.07 19.56
N VAL A 204 -6.01 -11.84 19.23
CA VAL A 204 -6.56 -11.09 18.08
C VAL A 204 -6.21 -11.77 16.76
N VAL A 205 -4.99 -12.26 16.58
CA VAL A 205 -4.54 -13.03 15.41
C VAL A 205 -5.40 -14.28 15.24
N ASP A 206 -5.54 -15.10 16.30
CA ASP A 206 -6.35 -16.32 16.27
C ASP A 206 -7.82 -16.04 15.91
N GLN A 207 -8.40 -14.94 16.43
CA GLN A 207 -9.78 -14.58 16.10
C GLN A 207 -9.90 -14.09 14.65
N ALA A 208 -8.97 -13.28 14.15
CA ALA A 208 -8.96 -12.83 12.76
C ALA A 208 -8.87 -14.04 11.80
N HIS A 209 -7.92 -14.93 12.02
CA HIS A 209 -7.74 -16.12 11.19
C HIS A 209 -8.95 -17.06 11.23
N ARG A 210 -9.64 -17.22 12.39
CA ARG A 210 -10.90 -18.00 12.48
C ARG A 210 -12.03 -17.39 11.65
N GLN A 211 -12.01 -16.08 11.43
CA GLN A 211 -12.95 -15.37 10.54
C GLN A 211 -12.50 -15.37 9.08
N GLY A 212 -11.33 -15.97 8.77
CA GLY A 212 -10.74 -15.95 7.43
C GLY A 212 -10.14 -14.60 7.03
N LEU A 213 -9.89 -13.72 8.01
CA LEU A 213 -9.32 -12.39 7.78
C LEU A 213 -7.82 -12.41 8.04
N PRO A 214 -7.00 -11.90 7.11
CA PRO A 214 -5.61 -11.59 7.40
C PRO A 214 -5.52 -10.44 8.40
N ILE A 215 -4.36 -10.33 9.07
CA ILE A 215 -4.11 -9.28 10.06
C ILE A 215 -2.75 -8.63 9.86
N THR A 216 -2.70 -7.30 9.92
CA THR A 216 -1.45 -6.54 9.91
C THR A 216 -1.29 -5.67 11.15
N ALA A 217 -0.06 -5.54 11.64
CA ALA A 217 0.28 -4.81 12.85
C ALA A 217 1.11 -3.56 12.57
N HIS A 218 0.67 -2.41 13.06
CA HIS A 218 1.53 -1.25 13.25
C HIS A 218 2.56 -1.57 14.33
N ALA A 219 3.84 -1.54 14.02
CA ALA A 219 4.88 -1.82 15.00
C ALA A 219 6.17 -1.03 14.72
N HIS A 220 6.57 -0.18 15.66
CA HIS A 220 7.79 0.59 15.57
C HIS A 220 8.97 -0.01 16.32
N PRO A 221 8.93 -0.23 17.66
CA PRO A 221 10.10 -0.67 18.41
C PRO A 221 10.34 -2.17 18.26
N VAL A 222 11.59 -2.59 18.40
CA VAL A 222 11.98 -4.01 18.31
C VAL A 222 11.11 -4.94 19.17
N PRO A 223 10.73 -4.61 20.42
CA PRO A 223 9.85 -5.46 21.21
C PRO A 223 8.48 -5.68 20.55
N ALA A 224 7.82 -4.64 20.02
CA ALA A 224 6.52 -4.77 19.37
C ALA A 224 6.61 -5.55 18.07
N VAL A 225 7.65 -5.32 17.25
CA VAL A 225 7.90 -6.12 16.04
C VAL A 225 8.09 -7.59 16.39
N ARG A 226 8.88 -7.90 17.43
CA ARG A 226 9.08 -9.28 17.91
C ARG A 226 7.75 -9.92 18.35
N GLN A 227 6.94 -9.20 19.13
CA GLN A 227 5.64 -9.69 19.57
C GLN A 227 4.70 -9.94 18.39
N ALA A 228 4.66 -9.05 17.39
CA ALA A 228 3.86 -9.23 16.18
C ALA A 228 4.26 -10.51 15.41
N VAL A 229 5.57 -10.73 15.22
CA VAL A 229 6.10 -11.96 14.61
C VAL A 229 5.74 -13.21 15.43
N GLU A 230 5.89 -13.15 16.75
CA GLU A 230 5.58 -14.26 17.66
C GLU A 230 4.08 -14.55 17.79
N ALA A 231 3.25 -13.53 17.56
CA ALA A 231 1.80 -13.69 17.51
C ALA A 231 1.30 -14.30 16.19
N GLY A 232 2.11 -14.24 15.11
CA GLY A 232 1.78 -14.81 13.81
C GLY A 232 0.91 -13.90 12.94
N VAL A 233 1.18 -12.59 12.96
CA VAL A 233 0.52 -11.64 12.02
C VAL A 233 0.95 -11.93 10.58
N ASP A 234 0.10 -11.55 9.61
CA ASP A 234 0.38 -11.74 8.18
C ASP A 234 1.18 -10.56 7.60
N GLY A 235 1.10 -9.38 8.25
CA GLY A 235 1.81 -8.18 7.84
C GLY A 235 2.32 -7.34 9.00
N ILE A 236 3.37 -6.56 8.75
CA ILE A 236 3.90 -5.56 9.69
C ILE A 236 4.09 -4.23 8.95
N GLU A 237 3.45 -3.20 9.48
CA GLU A 237 3.56 -1.83 8.99
C GLU A 237 4.67 -1.08 9.72
N HIS A 238 5.39 -0.22 9.00
CA HIS A 238 6.56 0.54 9.42
C HIS A 238 7.77 -0.34 9.72
N CYS A 239 7.70 -1.25 10.66
CA CYS A 239 8.82 -2.12 11.07
C CYS A 239 10.13 -1.32 11.27
N THR A 240 10.04 -0.12 11.88
CA THR A 240 11.19 0.80 12.02
C THR A 240 12.28 0.23 12.92
N CYS A 241 11.93 -0.75 13.77
CA CYS A 241 12.84 -1.38 14.70
C CYS A 241 13.62 -0.35 15.54
N PHE A 242 12.89 0.63 16.11
CA PHE A 242 13.48 1.60 17.03
C PHE A 242 14.10 0.91 18.24
N THR A 243 15.30 1.38 18.58
CA THR A 243 16.04 1.05 19.81
C THR A 243 16.58 2.35 20.41
N ALA A 244 17.10 2.30 21.63
CA ALA A 244 17.81 3.44 22.22
C ALA A 244 19.04 3.90 21.40
N ALA A 245 19.58 3.02 20.55
CA ALA A 245 20.72 3.30 19.68
C ALA A 245 20.31 3.71 18.24
N GLY A 246 19.01 3.81 17.95
CA GLY A 246 18.50 4.20 16.62
C GLY A 246 17.73 3.10 15.90
N PHE A 247 17.75 3.14 14.57
CA PHE A 247 17.12 2.14 13.72
C PHE A 247 18.00 0.90 13.62
N HIS A 248 17.53 -0.21 14.18
CA HIS A 248 18.31 -1.46 14.13
C HIS A 248 17.38 -2.68 14.19
N ILE A 249 17.42 -3.50 13.15
CA ILE A 249 16.77 -4.81 13.17
C ILE A 249 17.79 -5.88 13.56
N PRO A 250 17.56 -6.67 14.63
CA PRO A 250 18.40 -7.80 14.94
C PRO A 250 18.39 -8.83 13.79
N PRO A 251 19.54 -9.36 13.34
CA PRO A 251 19.60 -10.31 12.21
C PRO A 251 18.63 -11.48 12.37
N GLN A 252 18.58 -12.10 13.55
CA GLN A 252 17.68 -13.22 13.84
C GLN A 252 16.20 -12.84 13.74
N LEU A 253 15.86 -11.57 13.98
CA LEU A 253 14.48 -11.09 13.81
C LEU A 253 14.14 -10.93 12.33
N ALA A 254 15.05 -10.38 11.53
CA ALA A 254 14.89 -10.27 10.08
C ALA A 254 14.74 -11.67 9.43
N GLU A 255 15.59 -12.62 9.80
CA GLU A 255 15.52 -14.02 9.35
C GLU A 255 14.19 -14.68 9.73
N ARG A 256 13.69 -14.45 10.94
CA ARG A 256 12.38 -14.97 11.38
C ARG A 256 11.23 -14.37 10.61
N ILE A 257 11.24 -13.05 10.34
CA ILE A 257 10.22 -12.39 9.51
C ILE A 257 10.22 -13.03 8.11
N ALA A 258 11.40 -13.16 7.49
CA ALA A 258 11.52 -13.77 6.17
C ALA A 258 11.02 -15.22 6.15
N ALA A 259 11.41 -16.05 7.13
CA ALA A 259 11.01 -17.45 7.23
C ALA A 259 9.50 -17.64 7.52
N SER A 260 8.86 -16.66 8.15
CA SER A 260 7.42 -16.70 8.46
C SER A 260 6.53 -16.28 7.28
N GLY A 261 7.10 -15.76 6.18
CA GLY A 261 6.33 -15.25 5.05
C GLY A 261 5.56 -13.95 5.33
N ILE A 262 5.87 -13.28 6.44
CA ILE A 262 5.23 -12.01 6.82
C ILE A 262 5.62 -10.92 5.83
N PHE A 263 4.64 -10.22 5.28
CA PHE A 263 4.89 -9.04 4.46
C PHE A 263 5.26 -7.84 5.34
N VAL A 264 6.26 -7.07 4.94
CA VAL A 264 6.63 -5.84 5.63
C VAL A 264 6.42 -4.65 4.69
N CYS A 265 5.57 -3.72 5.13
CA CYS A 265 5.41 -2.42 4.50
C CYS A 265 6.22 -1.37 5.29
N PRO A 266 7.41 -0.98 4.85
CA PRO A 266 8.26 -0.06 5.60
C PRO A 266 7.74 1.39 5.56
N THR A 267 6.64 1.65 4.85
CA THR A 267 6.02 2.98 4.69
C THR A 267 7.03 4.05 4.26
N LEU A 268 7.78 3.72 3.22
CA LEU A 268 8.72 4.64 2.57
C LEU A 268 7.98 5.66 1.70
N GLY A 269 8.73 6.55 1.10
CA GLY A 269 8.20 7.57 0.21
C GLY A 269 7.65 8.77 0.97
N ARG A 270 8.02 9.94 0.46
CA ARG A 270 7.51 11.24 0.89
C ARG A 270 7.71 12.22 -0.26
N ASP A 271 6.94 13.27 -0.29
CA ASP A 271 7.16 14.37 -1.22
C ASP A 271 8.51 15.05 -0.89
N PRO A 272 9.51 15.02 -1.78
CA PRO A 272 10.82 15.55 -1.49
C PRO A 272 10.82 17.09 -1.33
N GLY A 273 9.79 17.78 -1.84
CA GLY A 273 9.60 19.22 -1.72
C GLY A 273 8.96 19.67 -0.41
N VAL A 274 8.50 18.73 0.42
CA VAL A 274 7.76 19.02 1.65
C VAL A 274 8.58 18.62 2.88
N PRO A 275 8.76 19.54 3.86
CA PRO A 275 9.48 19.20 5.08
C PRO A 275 8.73 18.17 5.92
N VAL A 276 9.48 17.39 6.69
CA VAL A 276 8.93 16.46 7.69
C VAL A 276 8.14 17.27 8.74
N PRO A 277 6.96 16.79 9.18
CA PRO A 277 6.19 17.47 10.21
C PRO A 277 7.00 17.78 11.46
N PRO A 278 6.86 18.99 12.06
CA PRO A 278 7.70 19.44 13.19
C PRO A 278 7.76 18.46 14.35
N ARG A 279 6.67 17.74 14.62
CA ARG A 279 6.59 16.74 15.68
C ARG A 279 7.49 15.53 15.41
N ILE A 280 7.48 15.02 14.17
CA ILE A 280 8.35 13.91 13.75
C ILE A 280 9.81 14.39 13.77
N GLN A 281 10.06 15.61 13.26
CA GLN A 281 11.39 16.21 13.25
C GLN A 281 11.94 16.32 14.68
N ALA A 282 11.16 16.85 15.63
CA ALA A 282 11.57 16.97 17.04
C ALA A 282 11.84 15.61 17.70
N PHE A 283 11.10 14.56 17.34
CA PHE A 283 11.38 13.21 17.82
C PHE A 283 12.72 12.70 17.28
N LEU A 284 12.96 12.81 15.98
CA LEU A 284 14.21 12.38 15.35
C LEU A 284 15.41 13.13 15.92
N GLU A 285 15.31 14.44 16.07
CA GLU A 285 16.38 15.28 16.69
C GLU A 285 16.70 14.85 18.12
N ARG A 286 15.67 14.61 18.93
CA ARG A 286 15.85 14.12 20.32
C ARG A 286 16.54 12.76 20.38
N MET A 287 16.31 11.91 19.38
CA MET A 287 16.94 10.59 19.25
C MET A 287 18.29 10.66 18.54
N GLY A 288 18.71 11.82 18.02
CA GLY A 288 19.92 11.93 17.19
C GLY A 288 19.80 11.21 15.85
N LEU A 289 18.61 11.13 15.27
CA LEU A 289 18.31 10.36 14.07
C LEU A 289 17.93 11.27 12.89
N THR A 290 18.18 10.76 11.69
CA THR A 290 17.58 11.23 10.44
C THR A 290 16.95 10.04 9.71
N TRP A 291 16.06 10.29 8.76
CA TRP A 291 15.45 9.20 7.98
C TRP A 291 16.45 8.42 7.14
N GLU A 292 17.52 9.07 6.69
CA GLU A 292 18.58 8.42 5.91
C GLU A 292 19.27 7.31 6.72
N LEU A 293 19.36 7.45 8.05
CA LEU A 293 19.90 6.42 8.95
C LEU A 293 19.05 5.15 8.99
N ARG A 294 17.83 5.18 8.43
CA ARG A 294 16.98 3.99 8.29
C ARG A 294 17.39 3.10 7.10
N ARG A 295 18.05 3.64 6.09
CA ARG A 295 18.44 2.88 4.88
C ARG A 295 19.17 1.58 5.17
N PRO A 296 20.20 1.52 6.04
CA PRO A 296 20.87 0.26 6.39
C PRO A 296 19.93 -0.79 7.02
N GLN A 297 18.93 -0.35 7.80
CA GLN A 297 17.94 -1.24 8.40
C GLN A 297 17.00 -1.85 7.34
N ILE A 298 16.53 -1.05 6.38
CA ILE A 298 15.74 -1.53 5.23
C ILE A 298 16.58 -2.49 4.39
N ARG A 299 17.83 -2.15 4.12
CA ARG A 299 18.77 -3.01 3.39
C ARG A 299 18.97 -4.35 4.10
N ALA A 300 19.12 -4.37 5.41
CA ALA A 300 19.28 -5.60 6.18
C ALA A 300 18.03 -6.51 6.09
N MET A 301 16.82 -5.94 6.07
CA MET A 301 15.58 -6.70 5.82
C MET A 301 15.55 -7.28 4.41
N TYR A 302 15.91 -6.49 3.41
CA TYR A 302 15.97 -6.96 2.02
C TYR A 302 16.97 -8.11 1.84
N ASP A 303 18.18 -7.97 2.37
CA ASP A 303 19.24 -8.99 2.30
C ASP A 303 18.88 -10.29 3.05
N ALA A 304 18.09 -10.19 4.11
CA ALA A 304 17.56 -11.35 4.83
C ALA A 304 16.38 -12.04 4.09
N GLY A 305 15.94 -11.50 2.95
CA GLY A 305 14.84 -12.06 2.17
C GLY A 305 13.44 -11.73 2.68
N VAL A 306 13.28 -10.68 3.51
CA VAL A 306 11.97 -10.20 3.96
C VAL A 306 11.14 -9.75 2.76
N ALA A 307 9.89 -10.18 2.70
CA ALA A 307 8.95 -9.79 1.64
C ALA A 307 8.51 -8.32 1.80
N LEU A 308 9.34 -7.39 1.30
CA LEU A 308 9.04 -5.95 1.33
C LEU A 308 7.96 -5.60 0.30
N ILE A 309 6.95 -4.83 0.73
CA ILE A 309 5.90 -4.26 -0.13
C ILE A 309 5.92 -2.73 -0.04
N ALA A 310 5.50 -2.07 -1.11
CA ALA A 310 5.42 -0.62 -1.16
C ALA A 310 4.09 -0.13 -0.58
N GLY A 311 4.17 0.88 0.24
CA GLY A 311 3.06 1.63 0.80
C GLY A 311 3.61 2.87 1.48
N VAL A 312 2.85 3.95 1.45
CA VAL A 312 3.36 5.27 1.86
C VAL A 312 2.94 5.62 3.28
N ASP A 313 1.80 5.14 3.76
CA ASP A 313 1.08 5.74 4.89
C ASP A 313 0.52 7.11 4.49
N SER A 314 -0.06 7.17 3.27
CA SER A 314 -0.53 8.41 2.67
C SER A 314 -1.83 8.91 3.32
N GLY A 315 -2.02 10.23 3.28
CA GLY A 315 -3.17 10.90 3.91
C GLY A 315 -2.88 11.54 5.26
N ILE A 316 -1.80 11.15 5.95
CA ILE A 316 -1.57 11.51 7.35
C ILE A 316 -0.87 12.86 7.57
N ASN A 317 -0.16 13.38 6.58
CA ASN A 317 0.51 14.69 6.65
C ASN A 317 0.95 15.17 5.25
N PRO A 318 1.35 16.45 5.09
CA PRO A 318 1.72 17.02 3.79
C PRO A 318 2.86 16.29 3.07
N ALA A 319 3.85 15.77 3.79
CA ALA A 319 4.96 15.04 3.18
C ALA A 319 4.55 13.64 2.69
N LYS A 320 3.42 13.13 3.17
CA LYS A 320 2.84 11.83 2.80
C LYS A 320 1.46 12.02 2.17
N ARG A 321 1.39 12.87 1.16
CA ARG A 321 0.16 13.11 0.41
C ARG A 321 -0.24 11.90 -0.41
N HIS A 322 -1.52 11.82 -0.75
CA HIS A 322 -2.01 10.81 -1.68
C HIS A 322 -1.31 10.93 -3.05
N GLY A 323 -1.02 9.79 -3.66
CA GLY A 323 -0.35 9.73 -4.96
C GLY A 323 1.18 9.84 -4.92
N VAL A 324 1.82 9.75 -3.75
CA VAL A 324 3.30 9.83 -3.65
C VAL A 324 3.98 8.46 -3.67
N LEU A 325 3.25 7.36 -3.96
CA LEU A 325 3.79 6.00 -3.99
C LEU A 325 5.03 5.81 -4.90
N PRO A 326 5.16 6.47 -6.07
CA PRO A 326 6.39 6.37 -6.86
C PRO A 326 7.65 6.65 -6.05
N GLU A 327 7.62 7.59 -5.11
CA GLU A 327 8.76 7.90 -4.23
C GLU A 327 9.11 6.75 -3.28
N ALA A 328 8.12 5.95 -2.84
CA ALA A 328 8.38 4.77 -2.03
C ALA A 328 9.13 3.68 -2.82
N VAL A 329 8.79 3.50 -4.09
CA VAL A 329 9.47 2.55 -4.99
C VAL A 329 10.90 3.02 -5.28
N ILE A 330 11.08 4.31 -5.57
CA ILE A 330 12.40 4.93 -5.79
C ILE A 330 13.27 4.76 -4.54
N GLU A 331 12.73 5.04 -3.35
CA GLU A 331 13.47 4.92 -2.09
C GLU A 331 13.85 3.47 -1.79
N LEU A 332 13.04 2.46 -2.16
CA LEU A 332 13.42 1.05 -2.07
C LEU A 332 14.65 0.74 -2.93
N VAL A 333 14.70 1.25 -4.16
CA VAL A 333 15.88 1.09 -5.03
C VAL A 333 17.09 1.80 -4.44
N ASP A 334 16.93 3.01 -3.90
CA ASP A 334 17.99 3.77 -3.22
C ASP A 334 18.54 3.05 -1.98
N THR A 335 17.76 2.19 -1.33
CA THR A 335 18.24 1.33 -0.23
C THR A 335 19.00 0.10 -0.71
N GLY A 336 19.07 -0.12 -2.03
CA GLY A 336 19.81 -1.20 -2.67
C GLY A 336 18.97 -2.42 -3.06
N ALA A 337 17.64 -2.32 -3.05
CA ALA A 337 16.80 -3.33 -3.66
C ALA A 337 16.97 -3.30 -5.20
N SER A 338 16.84 -4.45 -5.86
CA SER A 338 16.79 -4.45 -7.33
C SER A 338 15.51 -3.75 -7.82
N VAL A 339 15.57 -3.17 -9.02
CA VAL A 339 14.41 -2.52 -9.65
C VAL A 339 13.22 -3.47 -9.73
N SER A 340 13.44 -4.72 -10.19
CA SER A 340 12.38 -5.73 -10.24
C SER A 340 11.78 -6.04 -8.87
N ALA A 341 12.61 -6.08 -7.81
CA ALA A 341 12.11 -6.31 -6.45
C ALA A 341 11.30 -5.13 -5.93
N ALA A 342 11.70 -3.90 -6.21
CA ALA A 342 10.97 -2.69 -5.82
C ALA A 342 9.64 -2.56 -6.57
N LEU A 343 9.64 -2.76 -7.90
CA LEU A 343 8.43 -2.78 -8.72
C LEU A 343 7.49 -3.92 -8.32
N GLY A 344 8.01 -5.14 -8.09
CA GLY A 344 7.22 -6.26 -7.57
C GLY A 344 6.60 -5.95 -6.19
N GLY A 345 7.31 -5.19 -5.35
CA GLY A 345 6.80 -4.69 -4.07
C GLY A 345 5.61 -3.74 -4.19
N ALA A 346 5.48 -3.05 -5.32
CA ALA A 346 4.38 -2.14 -5.63
C ALA A 346 3.34 -2.73 -6.60
N THR A 347 3.47 -3.99 -7.00
CA THR A 347 2.58 -4.67 -7.97
C THR A 347 2.23 -6.06 -7.48
N SER A 348 2.89 -7.11 -7.98
CA SER A 348 2.52 -8.50 -7.70
C SER A 348 2.59 -8.86 -6.22
N ARG A 349 3.67 -8.50 -5.52
CA ARG A 349 3.83 -8.81 -4.09
C ARG A 349 2.87 -8.01 -3.22
N ALA A 350 2.62 -6.74 -3.58
CA ALA A 350 1.59 -5.94 -2.91
C ALA A 350 0.20 -6.54 -3.15
N ALA A 351 -0.11 -7.04 -4.36
CA ALA A 351 -1.35 -7.74 -4.65
C ALA A 351 -1.51 -9.00 -3.77
N ASP A 352 -0.44 -9.79 -3.63
CA ASP A 352 -0.46 -10.98 -2.76
C ASP A 352 -0.75 -10.58 -1.30
N ALA A 353 -0.06 -9.56 -0.79
CA ALA A 353 -0.25 -9.06 0.59
C ALA A 353 -1.62 -8.42 0.85
N CYS A 354 -2.25 -7.87 -0.19
CA CYS A 354 -3.56 -7.21 -0.10
C CYS A 354 -4.74 -8.14 -0.44
N GLY A 355 -4.50 -9.45 -0.70
CA GLY A 355 -5.55 -10.38 -1.11
C GLY A 355 -6.07 -10.15 -2.54
N LEU A 356 -5.32 -9.43 -3.37
CA LEU A 356 -5.68 -9.04 -4.73
C LEU A 356 -5.00 -9.87 -5.83
N ALA A 357 -4.24 -10.93 -5.48
CA ALA A 357 -3.46 -11.74 -6.44
C ALA A 357 -4.29 -12.33 -7.60
N GLY A 358 -5.57 -12.62 -7.35
CA GLY A 358 -6.54 -13.09 -8.35
C GLY A 358 -7.25 -11.99 -9.12
N ARG A 359 -6.94 -10.70 -8.84
CA ARG A 359 -7.64 -9.54 -9.42
C ARG A 359 -6.72 -8.60 -10.19
N THR A 360 -5.53 -8.29 -9.68
CA THR A 360 -4.64 -7.27 -10.26
C THR A 360 -3.16 -7.52 -9.88
N GLY A 361 -2.27 -6.59 -10.22
CA GLY A 361 -0.84 -6.57 -9.85
C GLY A 361 0.07 -7.34 -10.80
N ARG A 362 -0.47 -7.98 -11.84
CA ARG A 362 0.28 -8.70 -12.88
C ARG A 362 -0.32 -8.48 -14.26
N LEU A 363 0.52 -8.47 -15.30
CA LEU A 363 0.05 -8.57 -16.67
C LEU A 363 -0.27 -10.03 -16.98
N ARG A 364 -1.52 -10.44 -16.78
CA ARG A 364 -1.96 -11.82 -16.99
C ARG A 364 -3.43 -11.85 -17.44
N ALA A 365 -3.73 -12.67 -18.45
CA ALA A 365 -5.11 -12.89 -18.89
C ALA A 365 -6.02 -13.35 -17.72
N GLY A 366 -7.22 -12.78 -17.67
CA GLY A 366 -8.21 -13.00 -16.63
C GLY A 366 -8.11 -12.04 -15.45
N LEU A 367 -7.05 -11.24 -15.31
CA LEU A 367 -6.94 -10.17 -14.33
C LEU A 367 -7.55 -8.87 -14.84
N ALA A 368 -7.82 -7.95 -13.92
CA ALA A 368 -8.28 -6.60 -14.26
C ALA A 368 -7.27 -5.89 -15.18
N ALA A 369 -7.80 -5.14 -16.12
CA ALA A 369 -6.99 -4.29 -16.99
C ALA A 369 -6.56 -3.02 -16.22
N ASP A 370 -5.64 -3.23 -15.28
CA ASP A 370 -4.97 -2.22 -14.49
C ASP A 370 -3.56 -2.03 -15.04
N LEU A 371 -3.37 -0.97 -15.83
CA LEU A 371 -2.14 -0.72 -16.56
C LEU A 371 -1.58 0.66 -16.21
N LEU A 372 -0.26 0.71 -16.02
CA LEU A 372 0.50 1.94 -15.94
C LEU A 372 1.47 2.02 -17.12
N ILE A 373 1.43 3.11 -17.84
CA ILE A 373 2.41 3.46 -18.85
C ILE A 373 3.18 4.68 -18.39
N VAL A 374 4.50 4.56 -18.33
CA VAL A 374 5.41 5.65 -17.96
C VAL A 374 6.31 6.04 -19.13
N ASP A 375 6.67 7.31 -19.20
CA ASP A 375 7.67 7.76 -20.17
C ASP A 375 9.07 7.27 -19.77
N GLY A 376 9.82 6.70 -20.72
CA GLY A 376 11.12 6.10 -20.47
C GLY A 376 11.07 4.67 -19.92
N ASN A 377 12.19 4.24 -19.32
CA ASN A 377 12.39 2.88 -18.84
C ASN A 377 12.82 2.87 -17.36
N PRO A 378 11.94 2.44 -16.41
CA PRO A 378 12.26 2.35 -14.98
C PRO A 378 13.45 1.44 -14.65
N PHE A 379 13.84 0.52 -15.54
CA PHE A 379 15.01 -0.36 -15.34
C PHE A 379 16.33 0.36 -15.59
N THR A 380 16.31 1.47 -16.34
CA THR A 380 17.46 2.34 -16.56
C THR A 380 17.42 3.60 -15.70
N ASP A 381 16.23 4.12 -15.44
CA ASP A 381 15.97 5.27 -14.55
C ASP A 381 14.65 5.07 -13.81
N ILE A 382 14.72 4.65 -12.56
CA ILE A 382 13.53 4.40 -11.74
C ILE A 382 12.65 5.64 -11.55
N THR A 383 13.19 6.85 -11.74
CA THR A 383 12.43 8.11 -11.63
C THR A 383 11.41 8.30 -12.75
N ALA A 384 11.45 7.49 -13.81
CA ALA A 384 10.41 7.41 -14.83
C ALA A 384 9.00 7.14 -14.24
N LEU A 385 8.92 6.52 -13.07
CA LEU A 385 7.65 6.31 -12.36
C LEU A 385 6.94 7.62 -11.97
N ARG A 386 7.64 8.76 -11.94
CA ARG A 386 7.06 10.08 -11.65
C ARG A 386 6.25 10.66 -12.80
N THR A 387 6.39 10.08 -14.00
CA THR A 387 5.80 10.59 -15.24
C THR A 387 4.85 9.57 -15.87
N PRO A 388 3.69 9.27 -15.24
CA PRO A 388 2.68 8.44 -15.87
C PRO A 388 2.12 9.12 -17.12
N VAL A 389 2.18 8.44 -18.25
CA VAL A 389 1.64 8.90 -19.54
C VAL A 389 0.19 8.46 -19.67
N THR A 390 -0.08 7.22 -19.29
CA THR A 390 -1.43 6.64 -19.35
C THR A 390 -1.64 5.74 -18.13
N VAL A 391 -2.78 5.88 -17.52
CA VAL A 391 -3.25 4.96 -16.46
C VAL A 391 -4.59 4.40 -16.88
N VAL A 392 -4.67 3.07 -16.91
CA VAL A 392 -5.91 2.33 -17.12
C VAL A 392 -6.26 1.65 -15.81
N ALA A 393 -7.44 1.94 -15.27
CA ALA A 393 -7.96 1.31 -14.07
C ALA A 393 -9.23 0.54 -14.42
N ARG A 394 -9.19 -0.76 -14.29
CA ARG A 394 -10.27 -1.67 -14.69
C ARG A 394 -10.80 -1.36 -16.10
N GLY A 395 -9.89 -1.32 -17.05
CA GLY A 395 -10.19 -1.12 -18.48
C GLY A 395 -10.59 0.29 -18.87
N VAL A 396 -10.74 1.22 -17.92
CA VAL A 396 -11.07 2.63 -18.19
C VAL A 396 -9.78 3.46 -18.12
N GLN A 397 -9.50 4.16 -19.22
CA GLN A 397 -8.38 5.11 -19.25
C GLN A 397 -8.72 6.33 -18.37
N ALA A 398 -8.09 6.43 -17.21
CA ALA A 398 -8.33 7.46 -16.21
C ALA A 398 -7.37 8.65 -16.36
N VAL A 399 -6.16 8.41 -16.93
CA VAL A 399 -5.16 9.45 -17.21
C VAL A 399 -4.69 9.30 -18.64
N SER A 400 -4.58 10.40 -19.37
CA SER A 400 -3.90 10.52 -20.66
C SER A 400 -3.20 11.85 -20.71
N GLN A 401 -1.88 11.83 -20.76
CA GLN A 401 -1.10 13.01 -21.14
C GLN A 401 -0.93 12.96 -22.65
N ALA A 402 -1.60 13.91 -23.35
CA ALA A 402 -1.55 14.04 -24.81
C ALA A 402 -0.19 14.56 -25.29
#